data_3461ae856fc515bbb74f6199552cca53
#
_entry.id   3461ae856fc515bbb74f6199552cca53
#
_cell.length_a   1.000
_cell.length_b   1.000
_cell.length_c   1.000
_cell.angle_alpha   90.00
_cell.angle_beta   90.00
_cell.angle_gamma   90.00
#
_symmetry.space_group_name_H-M   'P 1'
#
loop_
_entity.id
_entity.type
_entity.pdbx_description
1 polymer ?
#
loop_
_entity_poly.entity_id
_entity_poly.type
_entity_poly.pdbx_seq_one_letter_code
_entity_poly.pdbx_strand_id
1 'polypeptide(L)'
;MAAPPRTALVLGGGGLVGGAWMVGVLQAIATETGWDPGSADYVIGTSAGSMVGGMLAAAVPPWLLMAYGSGEALEGLPGLGGSRSNRFGASLQIHWTFPRPVLASPELALRSLREPFKYGPAGIVAWLPQGMISTEPLKTVVRQVVPQGWAAHPNLWVVAIDYDTGERVVFGRQGSPNVDLADAVAASCAIPGFYHPVDLQGRRYIDGGMYSPTNLDLAAGADAELVICLNPMSSRHRGGLLQPSGPIAAFFRGDNRRLVDREVLALRRKGKQVLLLEPQADDLRAMGFNYMSRRTPGRVLACAVRTATASLRGSKLGADLSSLPRGRADRLSRPDTKPSSWPPKLFPPGLQVA
;
A
#
# COMPACT_ATOMS: atom_id res chain seq x y z
N MET A 1 16.58 10.50 -29.16
CA MET A 1 15.66 10.71 -28.04
C MET A 1 16.38 10.27 -26.79
N ALA A 2 16.33 11.03 -25.71
CA ALA A 2 16.87 10.58 -24.42
C ALA A 2 16.11 9.33 -23.94
N ALA A 3 16.79 8.44 -23.21
CA ALA A 3 16.12 7.30 -22.58
C ALA A 3 15.05 7.80 -21.58
N PRO A 4 13.93 7.08 -21.42
CA PRO A 4 12.91 7.46 -20.45
C PRO A 4 13.53 7.42 -19.03
N PRO A 5 13.09 8.30 -18.10
CA PRO A 5 13.62 8.32 -16.76
C PRO A 5 13.25 7.02 -16.02
N ARG A 6 14.15 6.50 -15.22
CA ARG A 6 13.85 5.40 -14.30
C ARG A 6 12.90 5.87 -13.22
N THR A 7 11.95 5.04 -12.88
CA THR A 7 10.81 5.40 -12.05
C THR A 7 10.78 4.65 -10.72
N ALA A 8 10.35 5.32 -9.65
CA ALA A 8 10.00 4.68 -8.38
C ALA A 8 8.54 5.00 -8.04
N LEU A 9 7.73 3.96 -7.87
CA LEU A 9 6.36 4.07 -7.41
C LEU A 9 6.31 3.83 -5.90
N VAL A 10 5.93 4.84 -5.13
CA VAL A 10 5.81 4.77 -3.67
C VAL A 10 4.35 4.79 -3.28
N LEU A 11 3.91 3.74 -2.58
CA LEU A 11 2.54 3.53 -2.17
C LEU A 11 2.43 3.57 -0.64
N GLY A 12 1.75 4.57 -0.12
CA GLY A 12 1.63 4.81 1.31
C GLY A 12 0.62 3.91 2.02
N GLY A 13 0.65 3.95 3.35
CA GLY A 13 -0.37 3.35 4.20
C GLY A 13 -1.72 4.05 4.05
N GLY A 14 -2.77 3.43 4.58
CA GLY A 14 -4.12 4.03 4.53
C GLY A 14 -5.25 3.05 4.77
N GLY A 15 -4.95 1.83 5.23
CA GLY A 15 -5.95 0.80 5.49
C GLY A 15 -6.74 0.42 4.24
N LEU A 16 -7.92 -0.16 4.43
CA LEU A 16 -8.79 -0.62 3.32
C LEU A 16 -9.23 0.52 2.41
N VAL A 17 -9.57 1.64 3.00
CA VAL A 17 -10.07 2.82 2.30
C VAL A 17 -8.98 3.50 1.49
N GLY A 18 -7.77 3.64 2.07
CA GLY A 18 -6.60 4.17 1.37
C GLY A 18 -6.14 3.26 0.24
N GLY A 19 -6.20 1.93 0.44
CA GLY A 19 -5.94 0.94 -0.61
C GLY A 19 -6.88 1.12 -1.80
N ALA A 20 -8.19 1.24 -1.55
CA ALA A 20 -9.19 1.48 -2.59
C ALA A 20 -8.94 2.81 -3.34
N TRP A 21 -8.57 3.87 -2.62
CA TRP A 21 -8.21 5.15 -3.24
C TRP A 21 -7.00 5.00 -4.15
N MET A 22 -5.93 4.36 -3.68
CA MET A 22 -4.72 4.12 -4.49
C MET A 22 -5.03 3.33 -5.76
N VAL A 23 -5.83 2.26 -5.67
CA VAL A 23 -6.24 1.46 -6.83
C VAL A 23 -6.99 2.31 -7.86
N GLY A 24 -7.91 3.18 -7.41
CA GLY A 24 -8.63 4.10 -8.29
C GLY A 24 -7.70 5.10 -8.99
N VAL A 25 -6.74 5.67 -8.26
CA VAL A 25 -5.72 6.58 -8.82
C VAL A 25 -4.82 5.87 -9.83
N LEU A 26 -4.34 4.66 -9.50
CA LEU A 26 -3.50 3.85 -10.40
C LEU A 26 -4.23 3.49 -11.70
N GLN A 27 -5.53 3.18 -11.61
CA GLN A 27 -6.35 2.93 -12.79
C GLN A 27 -6.49 4.20 -13.65
N ALA A 28 -6.75 5.36 -13.04
CA ALA A 28 -6.82 6.62 -13.76
C ALA A 28 -5.48 6.97 -14.44
N ILE A 29 -4.35 6.75 -13.76
CA ILE A 29 -3.02 6.92 -14.36
C ILE A 29 -2.89 6.01 -15.58
N ALA A 30 -3.17 4.71 -15.46
CA ALA A 30 -3.05 3.76 -16.56
C ALA A 30 -3.89 4.16 -17.79
N THR A 31 -5.14 4.57 -17.57
CA THR A 31 -6.07 4.91 -18.66
C THR A 31 -5.79 6.27 -19.30
N GLU A 32 -5.49 7.30 -18.50
CA GLU A 32 -5.33 8.67 -19.00
C GLU A 32 -3.94 8.94 -19.58
N THR A 33 -2.90 8.27 -19.05
CA THR A 33 -1.52 8.53 -19.48
C THR A 33 -0.96 7.43 -20.38
N GLY A 34 -1.54 6.24 -20.34
CA GLY A 34 -1.03 5.07 -21.04
C GLY A 34 0.20 4.44 -20.38
N TRP A 35 0.66 4.93 -19.25
CA TRP A 35 1.73 4.28 -18.48
C TRP A 35 1.18 3.17 -17.57
N ASP A 36 1.83 2.00 -17.58
CA ASP A 36 1.49 0.91 -16.65
C ASP A 36 2.23 1.11 -15.31
N PRO A 37 1.53 1.43 -14.20
CA PRO A 37 2.18 1.58 -12.90
C PRO A 37 2.95 0.36 -12.42
N GLY A 38 2.59 -0.84 -12.89
CA GLY A 38 3.31 -2.08 -12.59
C GLY A 38 4.65 -2.20 -13.32
N SER A 39 4.96 -1.30 -14.27
CA SER A 39 6.24 -1.24 -14.97
C SER A 39 7.26 -0.30 -14.32
N ALA A 40 6.94 0.29 -13.16
CA ALA A 40 7.90 1.11 -12.42
C ALA A 40 9.18 0.31 -12.11
N ASP A 41 10.37 0.93 -12.20
CA ASP A 41 11.64 0.24 -11.91
C ASP A 41 11.77 -0.15 -10.44
N TYR A 42 11.14 0.61 -9.54
CA TYR A 42 11.03 0.34 -8.11
C TYR A 42 9.59 0.47 -7.66
N VAL A 43 9.13 -0.48 -6.84
CA VAL A 43 7.85 -0.42 -6.14
C VAL A 43 8.12 -0.46 -4.65
N ILE A 44 7.75 0.60 -3.93
CA ILE A 44 7.96 0.72 -2.48
C ILE A 44 6.59 0.83 -1.82
N GLY A 45 6.24 -0.15 -0.99
CA GLY A 45 4.93 -0.22 -0.36
C GLY A 45 4.96 -0.24 1.15
N THR A 46 4.04 0.50 1.77
CA THR A 46 3.83 0.54 3.22
C THR A 46 2.38 0.19 3.54
N SER A 47 2.12 -0.76 4.44
CA SER A 47 0.77 -1.13 4.87
C SER A 47 -0.15 -1.45 3.67
N ALA A 48 -1.30 -0.79 3.53
CA ALA A 48 -2.16 -0.95 2.35
C ALA A 48 -1.40 -0.79 1.02
N GLY A 49 -0.40 0.09 0.97
CA GLY A 49 0.47 0.26 -0.20
C GLY A 49 1.37 -0.93 -0.48
N SER A 50 1.76 -1.69 0.54
CA SER A 50 2.51 -2.94 0.33
C SER A 50 1.65 -4.04 -0.31
N MET A 51 0.37 -4.10 0.06
CA MET A 51 -0.60 -5.00 -0.58
C MET A 51 -0.80 -4.63 -2.06
N VAL A 52 -1.10 -3.36 -2.34
CA VAL A 52 -1.32 -2.88 -3.72
C VAL A 52 -0.05 -3.01 -4.55
N GLY A 53 1.10 -2.60 -4.01
CA GLY A 53 2.41 -2.68 -4.67
C GLY A 53 2.85 -4.12 -4.92
N GLY A 54 2.61 -5.02 -3.97
CA GLY A 54 2.88 -6.45 -4.13
C GLY A 54 2.06 -7.07 -5.27
N MET A 55 0.79 -6.71 -5.39
CA MET A 55 -0.07 -7.15 -6.49
C MET A 55 0.41 -6.60 -7.85
N LEU A 56 0.75 -5.31 -7.93
CA LEU A 56 1.31 -4.72 -9.16
C LEU A 56 2.61 -5.40 -9.57
N ALA A 57 3.50 -5.64 -8.61
CA ALA A 57 4.78 -6.32 -8.81
C ALA A 57 4.61 -7.81 -9.21
N ALA A 58 3.49 -8.42 -8.82
CA ALA A 58 3.06 -9.74 -9.28
C ALA A 58 2.30 -9.69 -10.61
N ALA A 59 2.43 -8.61 -11.36
CA ALA A 59 1.81 -8.39 -12.66
C ALA A 59 0.26 -8.33 -12.67
N VAL A 60 -0.39 -8.05 -11.53
CA VAL A 60 -1.83 -7.78 -11.48
C VAL A 60 -2.10 -6.35 -11.98
N PRO A 61 -2.86 -6.14 -13.06
CA PRO A 61 -3.11 -4.80 -13.59
C PRO A 61 -4.08 -4.01 -12.69
N PRO A 62 -4.01 -2.65 -12.71
CA PRO A 62 -4.89 -1.81 -11.89
C PRO A 62 -6.37 -2.07 -12.10
N TRP A 63 -6.83 -2.32 -13.36
CA TRP A 63 -8.24 -2.60 -13.65
C TRP A 63 -8.75 -3.89 -12.97
N LEU A 64 -7.88 -4.91 -12.79
CA LEU A 64 -8.22 -6.15 -12.11
C LEU A 64 -8.30 -5.93 -10.59
N LEU A 65 -7.39 -5.15 -10.02
CA LEU A 65 -7.49 -4.70 -8.62
C LEU A 65 -8.77 -3.90 -8.37
N MET A 66 -9.17 -3.09 -9.35
CA MET A 66 -10.41 -2.31 -9.31
C MET A 66 -11.65 -3.20 -9.31
N ALA A 67 -11.71 -4.18 -10.21
CA ALA A 67 -12.81 -5.14 -10.28
C ALA A 67 -12.92 -5.95 -8.98
N TYR A 68 -11.80 -6.42 -8.44
CA TYR A 68 -11.75 -7.07 -7.13
C TYR A 68 -12.25 -6.15 -6.01
N GLY A 69 -11.77 -4.91 -5.96
CA GLY A 69 -12.15 -3.93 -4.94
C GLY A 69 -13.61 -3.50 -5.00
N SER A 70 -14.23 -3.51 -6.20
CA SER A 70 -15.65 -3.24 -6.38
C SER A 70 -16.56 -4.43 -6.04
N GLY A 71 -15.96 -5.63 -5.90
CA GLY A 71 -16.67 -6.88 -5.68
C GLY A 71 -17.35 -7.41 -6.95
N GLU A 72 -16.81 -7.06 -8.11
CA GLU A 72 -17.27 -7.57 -9.40
C GLU A 72 -16.93 -9.05 -9.55
N ALA A 73 -17.87 -9.85 -10.01
CA ALA A 73 -17.63 -11.24 -10.35
C ALA A 73 -16.87 -11.33 -11.68
N LEU A 74 -15.69 -11.92 -11.64
CA LEU A 74 -14.89 -12.15 -12.84
C LEU A 74 -14.89 -13.64 -13.15
N GLU A 75 -15.52 -14.04 -14.27
CA GLU A 75 -15.54 -15.43 -14.71
C GLU A 75 -14.13 -15.98 -14.89
N GLY A 76 -13.88 -17.16 -14.36
CA GLY A 76 -12.61 -17.88 -14.51
C GLY A 76 -11.50 -17.46 -13.55
N LEU A 77 -11.80 -16.62 -12.55
CA LEU A 77 -10.91 -16.37 -11.42
C LEU A 77 -11.50 -16.96 -10.15
N PRO A 78 -10.95 -18.07 -9.63
CA PRO A 78 -11.41 -18.64 -8.37
C PRO A 78 -11.27 -17.64 -7.23
N GLY A 79 -12.25 -17.56 -6.37
CA GLY A 79 -12.24 -16.65 -5.24
C GLY A 79 -12.52 -15.16 -5.57
N LEU A 80 -12.53 -14.76 -6.85
CA LEU A 80 -12.92 -13.41 -7.29
C LEU A 80 -14.38 -13.37 -7.80
N GLY A 81 -15.08 -14.50 -7.80
CA GLY A 81 -16.46 -14.61 -8.24
C GLY A 81 -17.46 -14.26 -7.16
N GLY A 82 -18.26 -13.25 -7.40
CA GLY A 82 -19.65 -13.01 -6.95
C GLY A 82 -20.05 -13.13 -5.47
N SER A 83 -19.20 -13.62 -4.59
CA SER A 83 -19.53 -13.70 -3.17
C SER A 83 -19.32 -12.34 -2.49
N ARG A 84 -20.28 -11.95 -1.62
CA ARG A 84 -20.12 -10.79 -0.74
C ARG A 84 -18.83 -10.84 0.12
N SER A 85 -18.18 -12.02 0.20
CA SER A 85 -16.92 -12.23 0.90
C SER A 85 -15.68 -11.72 0.15
N ASN A 86 -15.77 -11.45 -1.16
CA ASN A 86 -14.63 -11.11 -2.02
C ASN A 86 -14.35 -9.60 -2.17
N ARG A 87 -15.07 -8.74 -1.46
CA ARG A 87 -14.77 -7.31 -1.42
C ARG A 87 -13.53 -7.04 -0.59
N PHE A 88 -12.80 -5.95 -0.88
CA PHE A 88 -11.71 -5.47 -0.02
C PHE A 88 -12.13 -5.53 1.46
N GLY A 89 -11.45 -6.36 2.24
CA GLY A 89 -11.70 -6.56 3.67
C GLY A 89 -12.82 -7.54 4.05
N ALA A 90 -13.54 -8.15 3.10
CA ALA A 90 -14.58 -9.14 3.44
C ALA A 90 -13.98 -10.46 3.96
N SER A 91 -12.76 -10.79 3.55
CA SER A 91 -12.02 -11.97 4.01
C SER A 91 -11.38 -11.81 5.40
N LEU A 92 -11.45 -10.62 6.00
CA LEU A 92 -10.95 -10.40 7.36
C LEU A 92 -11.88 -11.08 8.37
N GLN A 93 -11.67 -12.36 8.60
CA GLN A 93 -12.30 -13.05 9.74
C GLN A 93 -11.63 -12.56 11.02
N ILE A 94 -12.44 -12.03 11.93
CA ILE A 94 -11.95 -11.60 13.24
C ILE A 94 -11.80 -12.86 14.10
N HIS A 95 -10.60 -13.38 14.19
CA HIS A 95 -10.27 -14.36 15.20
C HIS A 95 -9.94 -13.60 16.49
N TRP A 96 -10.91 -13.56 17.40
CA TRP A 96 -10.71 -12.99 18.72
C TRP A 96 -9.79 -13.91 19.52
N THR A 97 -8.59 -13.44 19.80
CA THR A 97 -7.76 -14.03 20.85
C THR A 97 -7.89 -13.14 22.08
N PHE A 98 -8.02 -13.74 23.26
CA PHE A 98 -8.10 -12.96 24.50
C PHE A 98 -6.87 -12.08 24.65
N PRO A 99 -7.04 -10.77 24.95
CA PRO A 99 -5.91 -9.87 25.15
C PRO A 99 -5.10 -10.39 26.35
N ARG A 100 -3.86 -10.72 26.12
CA ARG A 100 -2.91 -10.87 27.21
C ARG A 100 -2.63 -9.47 27.76
N PRO A 101 -2.77 -9.18 29.05
CA PRO A 101 -2.48 -7.86 29.63
C PRO A 101 -0.97 -7.63 29.75
N VAL A 102 -0.26 -7.90 28.67
CA VAL A 102 1.20 -7.76 28.55
C VAL A 102 1.47 -6.66 27.54
N LEU A 103 2.41 -5.80 27.84
CA LEU A 103 2.92 -4.80 26.91
C LEU A 103 3.27 -5.46 25.58
N ALA A 104 2.89 -4.84 24.49
CA ALA A 104 3.08 -5.40 23.16
C ALA A 104 4.57 -5.62 22.83
N SER A 105 5.44 -4.70 23.27
CA SER A 105 6.88 -4.89 23.27
C SER A 105 7.51 -4.29 24.53
N PRO A 106 7.74 -5.09 25.58
CA PRO A 106 8.40 -4.63 26.79
C PRO A 106 9.81 -4.09 26.55
N GLU A 107 10.53 -4.69 25.60
CA GLU A 107 11.88 -4.28 25.28
C GLU A 107 11.92 -2.90 24.59
N LEU A 108 11.09 -2.68 23.58
CA LEU A 108 11.00 -1.37 22.93
C LEU A 108 10.41 -0.31 23.87
N ALA A 109 9.45 -0.67 24.73
CA ALA A 109 8.93 0.22 25.76
C ALA A 109 10.05 0.70 26.69
N LEU A 110 10.89 -0.21 27.19
CA LEU A 110 12.02 0.14 28.03
C LEU A 110 13.07 0.99 27.30
N ARG A 111 13.36 0.68 26.04
CA ARG A 111 14.29 1.47 25.20
C ARG A 111 13.74 2.88 24.95
N SER A 112 12.41 3.00 24.72
CA SER A 112 11.77 4.30 24.50
C SER A 112 11.80 5.23 25.73
N LEU A 113 11.89 4.69 26.94
CA LEU A 113 12.13 5.49 28.15
C LEU A 113 13.54 6.09 28.19
N ARG A 114 14.52 5.34 27.69
CA ARG A 114 15.92 5.81 27.68
C ARG A 114 16.19 6.79 26.54
N GLU A 115 15.53 6.61 25.39
CA GLU A 115 15.72 7.43 24.18
C GLU A 115 14.36 7.83 23.58
N PRO A 116 13.58 8.73 24.25
CA PRO A 116 12.18 8.99 23.91
C PRO A 116 11.94 9.58 22.52
N PHE A 117 12.94 10.24 21.93
CA PHE A 117 12.83 10.84 20.59
C PHE A 117 13.34 9.96 19.45
N LYS A 118 14.02 8.85 19.75
CA LYS A 118 14.64 7.99 18.74
C LYS A 118 13.63 7.10 18.03
N TYR A 119 12.69 6.55 18.78
CA TYR A 119 11.74 5.54 18.27
C TYR A 119 10.40 6.13 17.80
N GLY A 120 10.21 7.44 17.96
CA GLY A 120 9.01 8.14 17.51
C GLY A 120 7.72 7.42 17.90
N PRO A 121 6.76 7.28 16.96
CA PRO A 121 5.51 6.61 17.21
C PRO A 121 5.65 5.13 17.60
N ALA A 122 6.64 4.40 17.09
CA ALA A 122 6.87 3.01 17.43
C ALA A 122 7.15 2.81 18.94
N GLY A 123 7.88 3.74 19.56
CA GLY A 123 8.11 3.75 21.00
C GLY A 123 6.84 3.91 21.82
N ILE A 124 5.90 4.74 21.35
CA ILE A 124 4.60 4.95 22.03
C ILE A 124 3.73 3.70 21.93
N VAL A 125 3.64 3.08 20.76
CA VAL A 125 2.78 1.90 20.58
C VAL A 125 3.32 0.64 21.25
N ALA A 126 4.59 0.62 21.65
CA ALA A 126 5.15 -0.47 22.45
C ALA A 126 4.48 -0.63 23.82
N TRP A 127 3.85 0.44 24.31
CA TRP A 127 3.09 0.46 25.58
C TRP A 127 1.63 0.01 25.44
N LEU A 128 1.12 -0.11 24.20
CA LEU A 128 -0.23 -0.59 23.96
C LEU A 128 -0.29 -2.11 24.21
N PRO A 129 -1.47 -2.66 24.54
CA PRO A 129 -1.66 -4.11 24.54
C PRO A 129 -1.50 -4.65 23.10
N GLN A 130 -1.14 -5.92 22.98
CA GLN A 130 -1.09 -6.59 21.68
C GLN A 130 -2.47 -6.55 21.02
N GLY A 131 -2.48 -6.34 19.69
CA GLY A 131 -3.70 -6.44 18.91
C GLY A 131 -4.27 -7.87 18.93
N MET A 132 -5.56 -8.00 18.63
CA MET A 132 -6.31 -9.26 18.76
C MET A 132 -6.71 -9.88 17.42
N ILE A 133 -6.38 -9.23 16.31
CA ILE A 133 -6.82 -9.66 14.98
C ILE A 133 -5.66 -10.33 14.26
N SER A 134 -5.94 -11.48 13.63
CA SER A 134 -4.96 -12.19 12.82
C SER A 134 -4.74 -11.50 11.47
N THR A 135 -3.49 -11.51 10.99
CA THR A 135 -3.11 -11.08 9.63
C THR A 135 -3.20 -12.20 8.60
N GLU A 136 -3.54 -13.43 8.97
CA GLU A 136 -3.65 -14.57 8.04
C GLU A 136 -4.60 -14.34 6.86
N PRO A 137 -5.75 -13.65 7.01
CA PRO A 137 -6.58 -13.31 5.85
C PRO A 137 -5.86 -12.45 4.81
N LEU A 138 -4.95 -11.57 5.24
CA LEU A 138 -4.13 -10.76 4.33
C LEU A 138 -3.13 -11.63 3.57
N LYS A 139 -2.47 -12.56 4.26
CA LYS A 139 -1.56 -13.54 3.64
C LYS A 139 -2.30 -14.39 2.62
N THR A 140 -3.51 -14.84 2.93
CA THR A 140 -4.34 -15.63 2.02
C THR A 140 -4.59 -14.90 0.69
N VAL A 141 -4.91 -13.59 0.75
CA VAL A 141 -5.12 -12.78 -0.46
C VAL A 141 -3.84 -12.69 -1.30
N VAL A 142 -2.69 -12.47 -0.67
CA VAL A 142 -1.41 -12.41 -1.39
C VAL A 142 -1.04 -13.76 -1.99
N ARG A 143 -1.24 -14.86 -1.25
CA ARG A 143 -0.94 -16.22 -1.71
C ARG A 143 -1.80 -16.67 -2.89
N GLN A 144 -2.97 -16.08 -3.11
CA GLN A 144 -3.76 -16.31 -4.32
C GLN A 144 -3.03 -15.87 -5.59
N VAL A 145 -2.14 -14.90 -5.49
CA VAL A 145 -1.39 -14.35 -6.63
C VAL A 145 0.07 -14.80 -6.61
N VAL A 146 0.69 -14.81 -5.44
CA VAL A 146 2.06 -15.26 -5.19
C VAL A 146 2.02 -16.36 -4.12
N PRO A 147 1.85 -17.62 -4.50
CA PRO A 147 1.65 -18.72 -3.55
C PRO A 147 2.81 -18.91 -2.58
N GLN A 148 4.04 -18.73 -3.06
CA GLN A 148 5.29 -18.84 -2.29
C GLN A 148 6.35 -17.88 -2.83
N GLY A 149 7.31 -17.54 -2.00
CA GLY A 149 8.46 -16.70 -2.37
C GLY A 149 8.09 -15.24 -2.59
N TRP A 150 8.74 -14.61 -3.54
CA TRP A 150 8.63 -13.17 -3.84
C TRP A 150 7.99 -12.94 -5.20
N ALA A 151 7.47 -11.71 -5.44
CA ALA A 151 7.02 -11.32 -6.78
C ALA A 151 8.19 -11.28 -7.78
N ALA A 152 7.88 -11.50 -9.06
CA ALA A 152 8.90 -11.51 -10.11
C ALA A 152 9.56 -10.12 -10.34
N HIS A 153 8.99 -9.06 -9.78
CA HIS A 153 9.53 -7.70 -9.89
C HIS A 153 10.87 -7.57 -9.14
N PRO A 154 11.94 -7.08 -9.81
CA PRO A 154 13.29 -7.09 -9.25
C PRO A 154 13.47 -6.18 -8.03
N ASN A 155 12.72 -5.10 -7.94
CA ASN A 155 12.85 -4.06 -6.91
C ASN A 155 11.51 -3.75 -6.23
N LEU A 156 10.84 -4.79 -5.74
CA LEU A 156 9.70 -4.62 -4.83
C LEU A 156 10.22 -4.52 -3.39
N TRP A 157 9.95 -3.40 -2.72
CA TRP A 157 10.32 -3.15 -1.33
C TRP A 157 9.07 -3.02 -0.47
N VAL A 158 8.98 -3.85 0.56
CA VAL A 158 7.88 -3.86 1.53
C VAL A 158 8.42 -3.42 2.88
N VAL A 159 7.81 -2.38 3.46
CA VAL A 159 8.34 -1.72 4.66
C VAL A 159 7.60 -2.16 5.91
N ALA A 160 8.34 -2.61 6.91
CA ALA A 160 7.85 -2.93 8.24
C ALA A 160 8.80 -2.38 9.32
N ILE A 161 8.45 -2.53 10.58
CA ILE A 161 9.29 -2.22 11.74
C ILE A 161 9.50 -3.50 12.54
N ASP A 162 10.75 -3.77 12.88
CA ASP A 162 11.09 -4.75 13.91
C ASP A 162 10.59 -4.24 15.27
N TYR A 163 9.66 -4.99 15.87
CA TYR A 163 8.97 -4.52 17.06
C TYR A 163 9.80 -4.57 18.33
N ASP A 164 10.89 -5.30 18.31
CA ASP A 164 11.77 -5.44 19.47
C ASP A 164 12.88 -4.38 19.47
N THR A 165 13.35 -4.00 18.27
CA THR A 165 14.39 -2.98 18.13
C THR A 165 13.85 -1.58 17.80
N GLY A 166 12.65 -1.47 17.23
CA GLY A 166 12.09 -0.23 16.70
C GLY A 166 12.72 0.18 15.37
N GLU A 167 13.55 -0.66 14.77
CA GLU A 167 14.25 -0.37 13.53
C GLU A 167 13.36 -0.66 12.31
N ARG A 168 13.50 0.18 11.28
CA ARG A 168 12.81 -0.02 10.00
C ARG A 168 13.46 -1.15 9.22
N VAL A 169 12.65 -2.11 8.77
CA VAL A 169 13.05 -3.22 7.92
C VAL A 169 12.41 -3.08 6.55
N VAL A 170 13.20 -3.28 5.49
CA VAL A 170 12.76 -3.15 4.10
C VAL A 170 12.92 -4.51 3.44
N PHE A 171 11.87 -5.33 3.48
CA PHE A 171 11.86 -6.63 2.81
C PHE A 171 11.99 -6.48 1.29
N GLY A 172 12.69 -7.41 0.65
CA GLY A 172 12.99 -7.38 -0.77
C GLY A 172 14.19 -6.53 -1.16
N ARG A 173 14.79 -5.79 -0.21
CA ARG A 173 16.05 -5.09 -0.39
C ARG A 173 17.23 -6.02 -0.06
N GLN A 174 18.34 -5.85 -0.76
CA GLN A 174 19.56 -6.62 -0.48
C GLN A 174 19.94 -6.52 1.01
N GLY A 175 20.21 -7.67 1.65
CA GLY A 175 20.55 -7.76 3.07
C GLY A 175 19.34 -7.78 4.03
N SER A 176 18.11 -7.70 3.51
CA SER A 176 16.90 -7.90 4.33
C SER A 176 16.62 -9.39 4.58
N PRO A 177 15.83 -9.74 5.63
CA PRO A 177 15.41 -11.12 5.85
C PRO A 177 14.70 -11.69 4.61
N ASN A 178 15.04 -12.94 4.27
CA ASN A 178 14.40 -13.65 3.16
C ASN A 178 13.09 -14.29 3.66
N VAL A 179 11.95 -13.73 3.25
CA VAL A 179 10.61 -14.17 3.64
C VAL A 179 9.69 -14.17 2.42
N ASP A 180 8.56 -14.87 2.52
CA ASP A 180 7.53 -14.83 1.49
C ASP A 180 6.88 -13.44 1.41
N LEU A 181 6.45 -13.06 0.21
CA LEU A 181 5.74 -11.78 0.00
C LEU A 181 4.50 -11.66 0.89
N ALA A 182 3.77 -12.75 1.06
CA ALA A 182 2.58 -12.78 1.92
C ALA A 182 2.91 -12.42 3.38
N ASP A 183 4.03 -12.92 3.88
CA ASP A 183 4.50 -12.64 5.23
C ASP A 183 5.01 -11.21 5.38
N ALA A 184 5.77 -10.72 4.41
CA ALA A 184 6.24 -9.33 4.40
C ALA A 184 5.08 -8.32 4.34
N VAL A 185 4.07 -8.55 3.49
CA VAL A 185 2.87 -7.70 3.40
C VAL A 185 2.06 -7.77 4.69
N ALA A 186 1.90 -8.95 5.29
CA ALA A 186 1.23 -9.11 6.56
C ALA A 186 1.94 -8.33 7.68
N ALA A 187 3.28 -8.40 7.74
CA ALA A 187 4.10 -7.64 8.67
C ALA A 187 3.93 -6.12 8.46
N SER A 188 3.98 -5.68 7.20
CA SER A 188 3.78 -4.28 6.82
C SER A 188 2.38 -3.74 7.14
N CYS A 189 1.38 -4.62 7.28
CA CYS A 189 -0.02 -4.27 7.61
C CYS A 189 -0.37 -4.53 9.08
N ALA A 190 0.56 -4.99 9.90
CA ALA A 190 0.31 -5.36 11.30
C ALA A 190 0.22 -4.11 12.20
N ILE A 191 -0.89 -3.37 12.10
CA ILE A 191 -1.15 -2.16 12.88
C ILE A 191 -1.17 -2.49 14.38
N PRO A 192 -0.28 -1.89 15.19
CA PRO A 192 -0.22 -2.13 16.63
C PRO A 192 -1.54 -1.82 17.34
N GLY A 193 -1.90 -2.65 18.32
CA GLY A 193 -3.17 -2.54 19.05
C GLY A 193 -4.39 -3.01 18.26
N PHE A 194 -4.26 -3.28 16.95
CA PHE A 194 -5.32 -3.81 16.10
C PHE A 194 -5.01 -5.24 15.64
N TYR A 195 -3.87 -5.45 14.98
CA TYR A 195 -3.38 -6.76 14.57
C TYR A 195 -2.33 -7.32 15.52
N HIS A 196 -2.21 -8.65 15.55
CA HIS A 196 -1.05 -9.28 16.15
C HIS A 196 0.21 -8.87 15.38
N PRO A 197 1.34 -8.63 16.07
CA PRO A 197 2.64 -8.58 15.42
C PRO A 197 2.89 -9.88 14.65
N VAL A 198 3.53 -9.78 13.49
CA VAL A 198 3.85 -10.94 12.66
C VAL A 198 5.21 -11.47 13.07
N ASP A 199 5.25 -12.74 13.47
CA ASP A 199 6.50 -13.42 13.84
C ASP A 199 7.12 -14.03 12.59
N LEU A 200 8.34 -13.61 12.26
CA LEU A 200 9.13 -14.08 11.13
C LEU A 200 10.56 -14.36 11.60
N GLN A 201 10.97 -15.61 11.52
CA GLN A 201 12.34 -16.04 11.89
C GLN A 201 12.74 -15.62 13.32
N GLY A 202 11.78 -15.70 14.27
CA GLY A 202 12.00 -15.36 15.68
C GLY A 202 12.06 -13.86 15.97
N ARG A 203 11.71 -13.00 15.02
CA ARG A 203 11.55 -11.55 15.20
C ARG A 203 10.12 -11.15 14.95
N ARG A 204 9.64 -10.16 15.68
CA ARG A 204 8.27 -9.64 15.59
C ARG A 204 8.26 -8.37 14.77
N TYR A 205 7.30 -8.28 13.84
CA TYR A 205 7.19 -7.13 12.94
C TYR A 205 5.82 -6.48 13.05
N ILE A 206 5.81 -5.15 12.90
CA ILE A 206 4.61 -4.31 12.89
C ILE A 206 4.60 -3.40 11.66
N ASP A 207 3.48 -2.71 11.45
CA ASP A 207 3.22 -1.82 10.32
C ASP A 207 4.30 -0.76 10.14
N GLY A 208 4.85 -0.67 8.94
CA GLY A 208 5.87 0.31 8.55
C GLY A 208 5.41 1.75 8.60
N GLY A 209 4.08 1.99 8.60
CA GLY A 209 3.49 3.31 8.78
C GLY A 209 3.75 3.94 10.14
N MET A 210 4.23 3.15 11.11
CA MET A 210 4.69 3.65 12.41
C MET A 210 5.99 4.46 12.32
N TYR A 211 6.75 4.31 11.24
CA TYR A 211 7.92 5.13 10.97
C TYR A 211 7.57 6.34 10.09
N SER A 212 7.00 6.07 8.93
CA SER A 212 6.48 7.06 7.99
C SER A 212 5.28 6.49 7.23
N PRO A 213 4.21 7.27 7.01
CA PRO A 213 3.06 6.80 6.25
C PRO A 213 3.40 6.34 4.84
N THR A 214 4.40 6.93 4.22
CA THR A 214 4.84 6.64 2.86
C THR A 214 6.18 5.94 2.79
N ASN A 215 7.06 6.18 3.77
CA ASN A 215 8.47 5.80 3.69
C ASN A 215 9.14 6.28 2.39
N LEU A 216 8.72 7.47 1.92
CA LEU A 216 9.14 8.08 0.67
C LEU A 216 10.65 8.34 0.62
N ASP A 217 11.27 8.57 1.76
CA ASP A 217 12.72 8.75 1.92
C ASP A 217 13.52 7.56 1.38
N LEU A 218 12.95 6.34 1.36
CA LEU A 218 13.60 5.15 0.80
C LEU A 218 13.90 5.28 -0.69
N ALA A 219 13.10 6.06 -1.42
CA ALA A 219 13.37 6.34 -2.83
C ALA A 219 14.68 7.10 -3.05
N ALA A 220 15.28 7.68 -2.01
CA ALA A 220 16.61 8.26 -2.10
C ALA A 220 17.72 7.25 -2.43
N GLY A 221 17.52 5.98 -2.03
CA GLY A 221 18.43 4.86 -2.32
C GLY A 221 18.08 4.07 -3.57
N ALA A 222 16.94 4.39 -4.23
CA ALA A 222 16.56 3.82 -5.50
C ALA A 222 17.30 4.53 -6.65
N ASP A 223 17.75 3.77 -7.64
CA ASP A 223 18.28 4.33 -8.89
C ASP A 223 17.11 4.72 -9.80
N ALA A 224 16.44 5.82 -9.46
CA ALA A 224 15.28 6.38 -10.13
C ALA A 224 15.37 7.90 -10.14
N GLU A 225 15.05 8.54 -11.28
CA GLU A 225 15.02 9.98 -11.44
C GLU A 225 13.63 10.56 -11.12
N LEU A 226 12.58 9.80 -11.45
CA LEU A 226 11.18 10.17 -11.21
C LEU A 226 10.58 9.32 -10.11
N VAL A 227 10.10 9.96 -9.06
CA VAL A 227 9.43 9.33 -7.92
C VAL A 227 7.94 9.71 -7.94
N ILE A 228 7.09 8.71 -8.07
CA ILE A 228 5.62 8.87 -8.08
C ILE A 228 5.11 8.35 -6.75
N CYS A 229 4.61 9.23 -5.88
CA CYS A 229 4.13 8.89 -4.54
C CYS A 229 2.62 9.06 -4.45
N LEU A 230 1.92 7.98 -4.08
CA LEU A 230 0.50 7.99 -3.74
C LEU A 230 0.37 7.94 -2.22
N ASN A 231 -0.08 9.03 -1.62
CA ASN A 231 -0.25 9.12 -0.17
C ASN A 231 -1.71 9.36 0.22
N PRO A 232 -2.47 8.32 0.61
CA PRO A 232 -3.86 8.47 1.05
C PRO A 232 -4.01 9.13 2.44
N MET A 233 -2.91 9.27 3.20
CA MET A 233 -2.92 9.73 4.58
C MET A 233 -2.63 11.23 4.75
N SER A 234 -2.33 11.96 3.68
CA SER A 234 -2.20 13.41 3.67
C SER A 234 -3.09 14.05 2.61
N SER A 235 -3.35 15.35 2.74
CA SER A 235 -4.07 16.12 1.72
C SER A 235 -3.75 17.61 1.86
N ARG A 236 -3.67 18.33 0.73
CA ARG A 236 -3.61 19.79 0.69
C ARG A 236 -4.96 20.43 0.95
N HIS A 237 -6.03 19.70 0.74
CA HIS A 237 -7.37 20.16 1.02
C HIS A 237 -7.65 20.02 2.53
N ARG A 238 -7.98 21.10 3.19
CA ARG A 238 -8.49 21.07 4.56
C ARG A 238 -9.86 20.38 4.50
N GLY A 239 -9.90 19.10 4.85
CA GLY A 239 -11.15 18.40 5.08
C GLY A 239 -11.94 19.14 6.14
N GLY A 240 -13.27 19.29 5.91
CA GLY A 240 -14.16 20.01 6.82
C GLY A 240 -14.04 19.53 8.26
N LEU A 241 -14.51 20.38 9.16
CA LEU A 241 -14.47 20.44 10.63
C LEU A 241 -14.60 19.14 11.47
N LEU A 242 -14.76 17.98 10.91
CA LEU A 242 -14.96 16.72 11.62
C LEU A 242 -13.73 15.82 11.49
N GLN A 243 -12.71 16.11 12.31
CA GLN A 243 -11.62 15.16 12.53
C GLN A 243 -12.11 13.99 13.42
N PRO A 244 -11.80 12.74 13.11
CA PRO A 244 -12.23 11.62 13.93
C PRO A 244 -11.50 11.56 15.25
N SER A 245 -12.29 11.30 16.26
CA SER A 245 -11.96 11.28 17.68
C SER A 245 -11.49 9.89 18.17
N GLY A 246 -10.66 9.17 17.42
CA GLY A 246 -10.11 7.91 17.91
C GLY A 246 -8.59 8.03 18.11
N PRO A 247 -8.01 7.47 19.19
CA PRO A 247 -6.57 7.56 19.47
C PRO A 247 -5.71 6.98 18.32
N ILE A 248 -6.16 5.91 17.67
CA ILE A 248 -5.48 5.30 16.52
C ILE A 248 -5.55 6.23 15.30
N ALA A 249 -6.70 6.83 15.03
CA ALA A 249 -6.87 7.73 13.89
C ALA A 249 -6.13 9.07 14.08
N ALA A 250 -6.08 9.60 15.31
CA ALA A 250 -5.30 10.77 15.66
C ALA A 250 -3.79 10.52 15.51
N PHE A 251 -3.35 9.33 15.89
CA PHE A 251 -1.97 8.88 15.74
C PHE A 251 -1.52 8.82 14.27
N PHE A 252 -2.37 8.30 13.38
CA PHE A 252 -2.07 8.24 11.94
C PHE A 252 -2.17 9.59 11.22
N ARG A 253 -2.79 10.62 11.83
CA ARG A 253 -2.98 11.94 11.20
C ARG A 253 -2.11 13.05 11.73
N GLY A 254 -1.48 12.83 12.87
CA GLY A 254 -0.52 13.78 13.41
C GLY A 254 0.43 14.20 12.29
N ASP A 255 1.22 15.16 12.37
CA ASP A 255 2.26 15.69 11.49
C ASP A 255 2.65 14.97 10.15
N ASN A 256 1.81 14.02 9.66
CA ASN A 256 2.07 13.26 8.42
C ASN A 256 2.38 14.16 7.24
N ARG A 257 1.68 15.31 7.15
CA ARG A 257 1.91 16.27 6.10
C ARG A 257 3.31 16.88 6.15
N ARG A 258 3.74 17.32 7.34
CA ARG A 258 5.07 17.91 7.51
C ARG A 258 6.18 16.89 7.28
N LEU A 259 5.94 15.61 7.64
CA LEU A 259 6.89 14.54 7.40
C LEU A 259 7.05 14.32 5.89
N VAL A 260 5.95 14.14 5.16
CA VAL A 260 5.97 13.94 3.71
C VAL A 260 6.58 15.13 2.99
N ASP A 261 6.25 16.37 3.36
CA ASP A 261 6.86 17.57 2.78
C ASP A 261 8.38 17.60 2.99
N ARG A 262 8.88 17.16 4.16
CA ARG A 262 10.32 17.00 4.43
C ARG A 262 10.95 15.93 3.55
N GLU A 263 10.31 14.76 3.41
CA GLU A 263 10.78 13.66 2.56
C GLU A 263 10.85 14.10 1.09
N VAL A 264 9.80 14.79 0.59
CA VAL A 264 9.78 15.36 -0.78
C VAL A 264 10.94 16.34 -1.00
N LEU A 265 11.14 17.27 -0.06
CA LEU A 265 12.23 18.25 -0.15
C LEU A 265 13.60 17.56 -0.15
N ALA A 266 13.78 16.54 0.67
CA ALA A 266 15.04 15.77 0.73
C ALA A 266 15.34 15.05 -0.59
N LEU A 267 14.32 14.46 -1.25
CA LEU A 267 14.48 13.82 -2.55
C LEU A 267 14.79 14.83 -3.66
N ARG A 268 14.09 15.98 -3.66
CA ARG A 268 14.34 17.05 -4.63
C ARG A 268 15.74 17.64 -4.50
N ARG A 269 16.26 17.78 -3.28
CA ARG A 269 17.66 18.19 -3.04
C ARG A 269 18.67 17.19 -3.59
N LYS A 270 18.30 15.91 -3.73
CA LYS A 270 19.09 14.87 -4.39
C LYS A 270 18.89 14.81 -5.91
N GLY A 271 18.23 15.80 -6.50
CA GLY A 271 17.99 15.89 -7.94
C GLY A 271 16.84 15.04 -8.46
N LYS A 272 16.05 14.40 -7.56
CA LYS A 272 14.92 13.57 -8.01
C LYS A 272 13.68 14.43 -8.27
N GLN A 273 12.98 14.15 -9.38
CA GLN A 273 11.65 14.69 -9.61
C GLN A 273 10.64 13.91 -8.75
N VAL A 274 9.79 14.60 -8.00
CA VAL A 274 8.78 13.97 -7.13
C VAL A 274 7.39 14.45 -7.52
N LEU A 275 6.54 13.51 -7.92
CA LEU A 275 5.12 13.68 -8.16
C LEU A 275 4.35 13.10 -6.97
N LEU A 276 3.77 13.97 -6.15
CA LEU A 276 2.98 13.58 -4.98
C LEU A 276 1.50 13.70 -5.29
N LEU A 277 0.80 12.55 -5.28
CA LEU A 277 -0.65 12.45 -5.41
C LEU A 277 -1.27 12.25 -4.03
N GLU A 278 -2.28 13.05 -3.74
CA GLU A 278 -3.01 13.07 -2.46
C GLU A 278 -4.52 13.15 -2.71
N PRO A 279 -5.36 12.63 -1.78
CA PRO A 279 -6.80 12.75 -1.87
C PRO A 279 -7.27 14.21 -1.99
N GLN A 280 -8.20 14.43 -2.91
CA GLN A 280 -8.90 15.69 -3.07
C GLN A 280 -10.08 15.81 -2.08
N ALA A 281 -10.76 16.94 -2.06
CA ALA A 281 -11.89 17.17 -1.16
C ALA A 281 -13.00 16.13 -1.30
N ASP A 282 -13.31 15.73 -2.54
CA ASP A 282 -14.32 14.70 -2.82
C ASP A 282 -13.87 13.33 -2.34
N ASP A 283 -12.59 12.99 -2.53
CA ASP A 283 -12.01 11.75 -2.05
C ASP A 283 -12.09 11.68 -0.53
N LEU A 284 -11.73 12.76 0.17
CA LEU A 284 -11.79 12.82 1.63
C LEU A 284 -13.23 12.61 2.14
N ARG A 285 -14.22 13.20 1.45
CA ARG A 285 -15.66 12.97 1.77
C ARG A 285 -16.07 11.51 1.54
N ALA A 286 -15.59 10.90 0.46
CA ALA A 286 -15.88 9.50 0.15
C ALA A 286 -15.18 8.54 1.12
N MET A 287 -13.93 8.81 1.48
CA MET A 287 -13.11 8.02 2.40
C MET A 287 -13.69 8.03 3.82
N GLY A 288 -14.22 9.18 4.25
CA GLY A 288 -14.75 9.33 5.59
C GLY A 288 -13.66 9.22 6.66
N PHE A 289 -14.07 8.81 7.86
CA PHE A 289 -13.20 8.84 9.04
C PHE A 289 -12.58 7.49 9.41
N ASN A 290 -13.20 6.40 9.00
CA ASN A 290 -12.74 5.07 9.35
C ASN A 290 -11.99 4.43 8.17
N TYR A 291 -10.67 4.50 8.20
CA TYR A 291 -9.79 3.91 7.18
C TYR A 291 -9.90 2.38 7.09
N MET A 292 -10.44 1.71 8.12
CA MET A 292 -10.71 0.28 8.13
C MET A 292 -12.16 -0.06 7.76
N SER A 293 -12.94 0.92 7.29
CA SER A 293 -14.33 0.71 6.86
C SER A 293 -14.42 -0.29 5.71
N ARG A 294 -15.25 -1.32 5.88
CA ARG A 294 -15.55 -2.31 4.85
C ARG A 294 -16.71 -1.91 3.93
N ARG A 295 -17.44 -0.85 4.28
CA ARG A 295 -18.64 -0.40 3.54
C ARG A 295 -18.34 0.63 2.46
N THR A 296 -17.22 1.31 2.56
CA THR A 296 -16.89 2.48 1.73
C THR A 296 -15.94 2.24 0.55
N PRO A 297 -15.14 1.13 0.47
CA PRO A 297 -14.09 1.00 -0.54
C PRO A 297 -14.58 1.18 -1.98
N GLY A 298 -15.70 0.59 -2.38
CA GLY A 298 -16.23 0.72 -3.75
C GLY A 298 -16.56 2.16 -4.13
N ARG A 299 -17.17 2.93 -3.19
CA ARG A 299 -17.47 4.35 -3.39
C ARG A 299 -16.19 5.18 -3.49
N VAL A 300 -15.22 4.88 -2.65
CA VAL A 300 -13.93 5.57 -2.64
C VAL A 300 -13.17 5.32 -3.94
N LEU A 301 -13.13 4.08 -4.40
CA LEU A 301 -12.52 3.68 -5.65
C LEU A 301 -13.11 4.44 -6.84
N ALA A 302 -14.43 4.46 -6.99
CA ALA A 302 -15.11 5.19 -8.06
C ALA A 302 -14.86 6.72 -7.97
N CYS A 303 -14.81 7.28 -6.76
CA CYS A 303 -14.47 8.68 -6.55
C CYS A 303 -13.03 8.96 -6.98
N ALA A 304 -12.07 8.14 -6.55
CA ALA A 304 -10.66 8.29 -6.85
C ALA A 304 -10.36 8.22 -8.35
N VAL A 305 -11.02 7.32 -9.08
CA VAL A 305 -10.92 7.29 -10.55
C VAL A 305 -11.34 8.64 -11.14
N ARG A 306 -12.51 9.16 -10.75
CA ARG A 306 -13.04 10.42 -11.29
C ARG A 306 -12.15 11.62 -10.96
N THR A 307 -11.74 11.76 -9.70
CA THR A 307 -10.92 12.90 -9.23
C THR A 307 -9.51 12.87 -9.83
N ALA A 308 -8.90 11.67 -9.90
CA ALA A 308 -7.59 11.51 -10.50
C ALA A 308 -7.63 11.75 -12.02
N THR A 309 -8.63 11.21 -12.74
CA THR A 309 -8.84 11.50 -14.17
C THR A 309 -8.93 13.01 -14.42
N ALA A 310 -9.75 13.73 -13.64
CA ALA A 310 -9.88 15.18 -13.77
C ALA A 310 -8.55 15.92 -13.50
N SER A 311 -7.75 15.43 -12.53
CA SER A 311 -6.46 16.02 -12.20
C SER A 311 -5.37 15.76 -13.24
N LEU A 312 -5.44 14.64 -13.95
CA LEU A 312 -4.44 14.26 -14.94
C LEU A 312 -4.66 14.98 -16.27
N ARG A 313 -5.94 15.13 -16.68
CA ARG A 313 -6.28 15.75 -17.97
C ARG A 313 -5.81 17.20 -18.04
N GLY A 314 -5.03 17.51 -19.08
CA GLY A 314 -4.52 18.86 -19.33
C GLY A 314 -3.55 19.42 -18.29
N SER A 315 -3.09 18.60 -17.34
CA SER A 315 -2.17 19.01 -16.30
C SER A 315 -0.72 18.64 -16.64
N LYS A 316 0.22 19.37 -15.99
CA LYS A 316 1.65 19.01 -16.06
C LYS A 316 1.90 17.58 -15.53
N LEU A 317 1.20 17.20 -14.47
CA LEU A 317 1.30 15.85 -13.89
C LEU A 317 0.95 14.78 -14.94
N GLY A 318 -0.18 14.95 -15.64
CA GLY A 318 -0.59 14.03 -16.70
C GLY A 318 0.41 14.02 -17.86
N ALA A 319 0.95 15.18 -18.27
CA ALA A 319 1.97 15.27 -19.31
C ALA A 319 3.27 14.56 -18.92
N ASP A 320 3.76 14.78 -17.69
CA ASP A 320 4.96 14.12 -17.17
C ASP A 320 4.79 12.58 -17.18
N LEU A 321 3.64 12.06 -16.74
CA LEU A 321 3.36 10.63 -16.75
C LEU A 321 3.14 10.06 -18.16
N SER A 322 2.53 10.83 -19.07
CA SER A 322 2.34 10.41 -20.47
C SER A 322 3.63 10.37 -21.28
N SER A 323 4.71 10.99 -20.77
CA SER A 323 6.05 10.90 -21.39
C SER A 323 6.76 9.57 -21.09
N LEU A 324 6.25 8.78 -20.14
CA LEU A 324 6.77 7.46 -19.80
C LEU A 324 6.40 6.41 -20.87
N PRO A 325 7.13 5.29 -20.94
CA PRO A 325 6.83 4.23 -21.90
C PRO A 325 5.41 3.71 -21.76
N ARG A 326 4.71 3.58 -22.88
CA ARG A 326 3.35 3.09 -22.89
C ARG A 326 3.28 1.62 -22.49
N GLY A 327 2.39 1.30 -21.59
CA GLY A 327 2.08 -0.07 -21.19
C GLY A 327 1.32 -0.82 -22.29
N ARG A 328 1.24 -2.15 -22.15
CA ARG A 328 0.43 -3.00 -23.02
C ARG A 328 -1.06 -2.74 -22.78
N ALA A 329 -1.89 -2.88 -23.83
CA ALA A 329 -3.33 -2.61 -23.74
C ALA A 329 -4.04 -3.43 -22.66
N ASP A 330 -3.71 -4.72 -22.52
CA ASP A 330 -4.25 -5.63 -21.51
C ASP A 330 -3.86 -5.27 -20.06
N ARG A 331 -2.86 -4.41 -19.90
CA ARG A 331 -2.41 -3.87 -18.62
C ARG A 331 -3.10 -2.55 -18.27
N LEU A 332 -3.45 -1.77 -19.26
CA LEU A 332 -4.02 -0.42 -19.09
C LEU A 332 -5.54 -0.42 -18.89
N SER A 333 -6.23 -1.31 -19.60
CA SER A 333 -7.68 -1.43 -19.52
C SER A 333 -8.14 -2.87 -19.59
N ARG A 334 -9.36 -3.10 -19.08
CA ARG A 334 -9.99 -4.42 -19.19
C ARG A 334 -10.18 -4.77 -20.66
N PRO A 335 -9.78 -5.97 -21.11
CA PRO A 335 -10.05 -6.45 -22.47
C PRO A 335 -11.56 -6.62 -22.69
N ASP A 336 -12.05 -6.21 -23.87
CA ASP A 336 -13.46 -6.34 -24.26
C ASP A 336 -13.89 -7.80 -24.42
N THR A 337 -12.95 -8.66 -24.81
CA THR A 337 -13.15 -10.11 -24.97
C THR A 337 -12.24 -10.87 -24.03
N LYS A 338 -12.77 -11.97 -23.45
CA LYS A 338 -11.97 -12.90 -22.62
C LYS A 338 -10.82 -13.44 -23.49
N PRO A 339 -9.54 -13.16 -23.15
CA PRO A 339 -8.42 -13.73 -23.88
C PRO A 339 -8.46 -15.24 -23.85
N SER A 340 -8.12 -15.92 -24.97
CA SER A 340 -8.06 -17.38 -25.04
C SER A 340 -7.11 -18.01 -24.01
N SER A 341 -6.19 -17.21 -23.46
CA SER A 341 -5.22 -17.56 -22.42
C SER A 341 -5.54 -16.94 -21.06
N TRP A 342 -6.78 -16.57 -20.79
CA TRP A 342 -7.24 -16.08 -19.50
C TRP A 342 -7.33 -17.25 -18.49
N PRO A 343 -6.82 -17.17 -17.26
CA PRO A 343 -6.00 -16.16 -16.60
C PRO A 343 -4.46 -16.33 -16.73
N PRO A 344 -3.91 -17.35 -17.45
CA PRO A 344 -2.51 -17.75 -17.26
C PRO A 344 -1.44 -16.70 -17.57
N LYS A 345 -1.76 -15.68 -18.39
CA LYS A 345 -0.79 -14.62 -18.74
C LYS A 345 -0.84 -13.40 -17.85
N LEU A 346 -1.88 -13.26 -17.02
CA LEU A 346 -1.99 -12.15 -16.04
C LEU A 346 -1.41 -12.52 -14.69
N PHE A 347 -1.30 -13.81 -14.41
CA PHE A 347 -0.71 -14.35 -13.20
C PHE A 347 0.56 -15.14 -13.56
N PRO A 348 1.60 -15.11 -12.75
CA PRO A 348 2.81 -15.88 -13.00
C PRO A 348 2.48 -17.38 -13.11
N PRO A 349 3.27 -18.13 -13.92
CA PRO A 349 3.10 -19.58 -14.02
C PRO A 349 3.31 -20.20 -12.63
N GLY A 350 2.27 -20.83 -12.10
CA GLY A 350 2.23 -21.40 -10.74
C GLY A 350 0.89 -21.21 -10.05
N LEU A 351 0.06 -20.27 -10.50
CA LEU A 351 -1.35 -20.23 -10.11
C LEU A 351 -2.13 -21.32 -10.89
N GLN A 352 -1.87 -22.58 -10.59
CA GLN A 352 -2.78 -23.64 -10.97
C GLN A 352 -4.03 -23.52 -10.09
N VAL A 353 -5.09 -23.15 -10.74
CA VAL A 353 -6.44 -23.15 -10.21
C VAL A 353 -6.82 -24.61 -9.99
N ALA A 354 -6.83 -25.04 -8.74
CA ALA A 354 -7.48 -26.30 -8.35
C ALA A 354 -8.99 -26.11 -8.32
#